data_3d6bc2a315e175d907ef35004d3a6fd1
#
_entry.id   3d6bc2a315e175d907ef35004d3a6fd1
#
_cell.length_a   1.000
_cell.length_b   1.000
_cell.length_c   1.000
_cell.angle_alpha   90.00
_cell.angle_beta   90.00
_cell.angle_gamma   90.00
#
_symmetry.space_group_name_H-M   'P 1'
#
loop_
_entity.id
_entity.type
_entity.pdbx_description
1 polymer ?
#
loop_
_entity_poly.entity_id
_entity_poly.type
_entity_poly.pdbx_seq_one_letter_code
_entity_poly.pdbx_strand_id
1 'polypeptide(L)'
;MIASRVGTRIQGAPVTHFVSVRDGWIELRYTGVVDYAARMAALDEVAALVRESGVRRILADYTQATLGNAADSAGRQDYLSKAISASTLEAADVALIGLPPDHARAAELAGVVRNMRVRHFDDAASALAWLRPSA
;
A
#
# COMPACT_ATOMS: atom_id res chain seq x y z
N MET A 1 5.68 17.98 10.95
CA MET A 1 5.89 16.86 11.88
C MET A 1 5.55 15.54 11.22
N ILE A 2 6.39 14.56 11.38
CA ILE A 2 6.17 13.23 10.80
C ILE A 2 5.47 12.34 11.82
N ALA A 3 4.32 11.79 11.43
CA ALA A 3 3.64 10.80 12.22
C ALA A 3 4.12 9.41 11.77
N SER A 4 4.56 8.60 12.71
CA SER A 4 4.92 7.21 12.45
C SER A 4 3.95 6.31 13.18
N ARG A 5 3.51 5.26 12.50
CA ARG A 5 2.61 4.28 13.08
C ARG A 5 3.14 2.88 12.89
N VAL A 6 3.10 2.10 13.95
CA VAL A 6 3.34 0.67 13.86
C VAL A 6 2.00 0.03 13.49
N GLY A 7 2.04 -0.99 12.64
CA GLY A 7 0.82 -1.67 12.19
C GLY A 7 0.03 -2.27 13.32
N THR A 8 -1.25 -2.52 13.05
CA THR A 8 -2.17 -3.13 13.99
C THR A 8 -1.67 -4.51 14.40
N ARG A 9 -1.77 -4.80 15.68
CA ARG A 9 -1.29 -6.05 16.24
C ARG A 9 -2.42 -6.81 16.90
N ILE A 10 -2.62 -8.05 16.44
CA ILE A 10 -3.47 -8.99 17.14
C ILE A 10 -2.61 -9.65 18.21
N GLN A 11 -3.17 -9.86 19.40
CA GLN A 11 -2.42 -10.45 20.50
C GLN A 11 -1.75 -11.75 20.07
N GLY A 12 -0.43 -11.86 20.26
CA GLY A 12 0.36 -12.99 19.87
C GLY A 12 0.81 -13.03 18.41
N ALA A 13 0.31 -12.14 17.55
CA ALA A 13 0.71 -12.06 16.15
C ALA A 13 1.82 -11.03 15.96
N PRO A 14 2.80 -11.28 15.07
CA PRO A 14 3.83 -10.30 14.77
C PRO A 14 3.26 -9.12 13.97
N VAL A 15 3.86 -7.96 14.13
CA VAL A 15 3.56 -6.80 13.29
C VAL A 15 4.18 -7.03 11.92
N THR A 16 3.38 -6.90 10.86
CA THR A 16 3.82 -7.16 9.49
C THR A 16 3.80 -5.93 8.61
N HIS A 17 3.33 -4.78 9.10
CA HIS A 17 3.37 -3.55 8.32
C HIS A 17 3.70 -2.34 9.20
N PHE A 18 4.34 -1.36 8.57
CA PHE A 18 4.76 -0.12 9.21
C PHE A 18 4.40 1.03 8.27
N VAL A 19 3.77 2.06 8.81
CA VAL A 19 3.31 3.21 8.02
C VAL A 19 3.91 4.47 8.61
N SER A 20 4.47 5.31 7.77
CA SER A 20 5.02 6.61 8.21
C SER A 20 4.86 7.65 7.11
N VAL A 21 4.66 8.91 7.53
CA VAL A 21 4.67 10.04 6.61
C VAL A 21 6.12 10.49 6.45
N ARG A 22 6.57 10.52 5.22
CA ARG A 22 7.89 11.00 4.85
C ARG A 22 7.77 12.40 4.25
N ASP A 23 8.84 12.88 3.67
CA ASP A 23 8.88 14.19 3.04
C ASP A 23 8.10 14.19 1.72
N GLY A 24 6.81 14.36 1.82
CA GLY A 24 5.91 14.45 0.66
C GLY A 24 5.30 13.13 0.21
N TRP A 25 5.55 12.02 0.91
CA TRP A 25 4.87 10.75 0.61
C TRP A 25 4.65 9.94 1.88
N ILE A 26 3.78 8.93 1.76
CA ILE A 26 3.53 7.97 2.83
C ILE A 26 4.26 6.68 2.46
N GLU A 27 5.09 6.19 3.36
CA GLU A 27 5.73 4.89 3.20
C GLU A 27 4.92 3.82 3.92
N LEU A 28 4.53 2.78 3.18
CA LEU A 28 3.93 1.57 3.74
C LEU A 28 4.89 0.43 3.46
N ARG A 29 5.52 -0.10 4.50
CA ARG A 29 6.49 -1.19 4.36
C ARG A 29 5.94 -2.44 5.01
N TYR A 30 6.03 -3.56 4.29
CA TYR A 30 5.64 -4.87 4.80
C TYR A 30 6.86 -5.72 5.09
N THR A 31 6.77 -6.56 6.12
CA THR A 31 7.82 -7.52 6.49
C THR A 31 7.19 -8.85 6.89
N GLY A 32 7.91 -9.94 6.64
CA GLY A 32 7.44 -11.28 7.02
C GLY A 32 6.32 -11.79 6.14
N VAL A 33 5.50 -12.69 6.67
CA VAL A 33 4.38 -13.27 5.94
C VAL A 33 3.17 -12.35 6.10
N VAL A 34 2.67 -11.83 4.98
CA VAL A 34 1.59 -10.85 4.94
C VAL A 34 0.40 -11.45 4.21
N ASP A 35 -0.73 -11.58 4.90
CA ASP A 35 -1.98 -12.05 4.30
C ASP A 35 -2.88 -10.88 3.91
N TYR A 36 -4.04 -11.19 3.32
CA TYR A 36 -4.97 -10.13 2.89
C TYR A 36 -5.57 -9.37 4.07
N ALA A 37 -5.78 -10.02 5.21
CA ALA A 37 -6.26 -9.33 6.40
C ALA A 37 -5.28 -8.26 6.88
N ALA A 38 -3.98 -8.57 6.89
CA ALA A 38 -2.94 -7.61 7.22
C ALA A 38 -2.90 -6.46 6.22
N ARG A 39 -3.07 -6.76 4.93
CA ARG A 39 -3.10 -5.72 3.89
C ARG A 39 -4.32 -4.81 4.01
N MET A 40 -5.47 -5.36 4.39
CA MET A 40 -6.66 -4.55 4.64
C MET A 40 -6.48 -3.62 5.85
N ALA A 41 -5.87 -4.11 6.92
CA ALA A 41 -5.54 -3.29 8.08
C ALA A 41 -4.57 -2.16 7.72
N ALA A 42 -3.55 -2.48 6.91
CA ALA A 42 -2.60 -1.48 6.43
C ALA A 42 -3.29 -0.41 5.60
N LEU A 43 -4.22 -0.81 4.75
CA LEU A 43 -4.98 0.12 3.92
C LEU A 43 -5.78 1.12 4.76
N ASP A 44 -6.39 0.66 5.86
CA ASP A 44 -7.11 1.53 6.78
C ASP A 44 -6.17 2.56 7.42
N GLU A 45 -4.97 2.16 7.81
CA GLU A 45 -4.00 3.07 8.40
C GLU A 45 -3.49 4.09 7.39
N VAL A 46 -3.21 3.66 6.16
CA VAL A 46 -2.80 4.58 5.09
C VAL A 46 -3.91 5.59 4.81
N ALA A 47 -5.16 5.13 4.72
CA ALA A 47 -6.28 6.03 4.50
C ALA A 47 -6.40 7.07 5.62
N ALA A 48 -6.19 6.67 6.86
CA ALA A 48 -6.19 7.60 7.99
C ALA A 48 -5.07 8.65 7.85
N LEU A 49 -3.87 8.24 7.45
CA LEU A 49 -2.77 9.18 7.26
C LEU A 49 -3.00 10.14 6.10
N VAL A 50 -3.61 9.66 5.01
CA VAL A 50 -4.00 10.54 3.89
C VAL A 50 -4.96 11.62 4.39
N ARG A 51 -5.97 11.25 5.19
CA ARG A 51 -6.91 12.23 5.75
C ARG A 51 -6.22 13.23 6.67
N GLU A 52 -5.28 12.75 7.50
CA GLU A 52 -4.62 13.60 8.50
C GLU A 52 -3.60 14.53 7.86
N SER A 53 -2.85 14.03 6.88
CA SER A 53 -1.71 14.77 6.31
C SER A 53 -2.03 15.48 5.00
N GLY A 54 -3.03 15.03 4.27
CA GLY A 54 -3.32 15.51 2.92
C GLY A 54 -2.36 14.96 1.87
N VAL A 55 -1.41 14.11 2.25
CA VAL A 55 -0.47 13.51 1.33
C VAL A 55 -1.14 12.37 0.57
N ARG A 56 -1.06 12.40 -0.76
CA ARG A 56 -1.70 11.39 -1.63
C ARG A 56 -0.70 10.60 -2.46
N ARG A 57 0.56 10.62 -2.08
CA ARG A 57 1.61 9.84 -2.72
C ARG A 57 2.04 8.75 -1.75
N ILE A 58 1.94 7.50 -2.19
CA ILE A 58 2.13 6.33 -1.33
C ILE A 58 3.14 5.40 -1.98
N LEU A 59 4.15 5.00 -1.21
CA LEU A 59 5.07 3.95 -1.60
C LEU A 59 4.74 2.70 -0.79
N ALA A 60 4.30 1.64 -1.46
CA ALA A 60 4.02 0.36 -0.82
C ALA A 60 5.16 -0.61 -1.12
N ASP A 61 5.94 -0.94 -0.11
CA ASP A 61 7.18 -1.71 -0.22
C ASP A 61 6.96 -3.13 0.31
N TYR A 62 6.99 -4.11 -0.59
CA TYR A 62 6.85 -5.53 -0.29
C TYR A 62 8.18 -6.28 -0.39
N THR A 63 9.31 -5.59 -0.53
CA THR A 63 10.60 -6.25 -0.81
C THR A 63 11.05 -7.20 0.30
N GLN A 64 10.61 -6.98 1.53
CA GLN A 64 10.95 -7.83 2.67
C GLN A 64 9.77 -8.68 3.14
N ALA A 65 8.75 -8.81 2.29
CA ALA A 65 7.54 -9.55 2.61
C ALA A 65 7.40 -10.79 1.75
N THR A 66 6.72 -11.79 2.31
CA THR A 66 6.24 -12.94 1.57
C THR A 66 4.71 -12.89 1.64
N LEU A 67 4.05 -13.02 0.50
CA LEU A 67 2.58 -13.01 0.49
C LEU A 67 2.04 -14.34 1.00
N GLY A 68 1.36 -14.28 2.15
CA GLY A 68 0.56 -15.38 2.65
C GLY A 68 -0.76 -15.42 1.90
N ASN A 69 -1.36 -16.59 1.79
CA ASN A 69 -2.66 -16.75 1.12
C ASN A 69 -2.65 -16.25 -0.33
N ALA A 70 -1.51 -16.32 -1.02
CA ALA A 70 -1.39 -15.81 -2.39
C ALA A 70 -2.34 -16.48 -3.36
N ALA A 71 -2.77 -17.71 -3.08
CA ALA A 71 -3.74 -18.46 -3.89
C ALA A 71 -5.18 -18.20 -3.46
N ASP A 72 -5.43 -17.39 -2.43
CA ASP A 72 -6.77 -17.09 -1.94
C ASP A 72 -7.43 -16.05 -2.83
N SER A 73 -8.18 -16.51 -3.82
CA SER A 73 -8.88 -15.64 -4.78
C SER A 73 -9.95 -14.79 -4.09
N ALA A 74 -10.66 -15.35 -3.12
CA ALA A 74 -11.71 -14.62 -2.41
C ALA A 74 -11.12 -13.50 -1.56
N GLY A 75 -10.05 -13.79 -0.83
CA GLY A 75 -9.37 -12.77 -0.03
C GLY A 75 -8.79 -11.65 -0.88
N ARG A 76 -8.22 -12.00 -2.03
CA ARG A 76 -7.69 -11.01 -2.97
C ARG A 76 -8.80 -10.11 -3.50
N GLN A 77 -9.94 -10.71 -3.85
CA GLN A 77 -11.10 -9.97 -4.33
C GLN A 77 -11.61 -8.98 -3.28
N ASP A 78 -11.75 -9.44 -2.04
CA ASP A 78 -12.18 -8.58 -0.93
C ASP A 78 -11.20 -7.42 -0.70
N TYR A 79 -9.91 -7.69 -0.74
CA TYR A 79 -8.89 -6.66 -0.58
C TYR A 79 -8.96 -5.62 -1.69
N LEU A 80 -9.06 -6.07 -2.96
CA LEU A 80 -9.12 -5.15 -4.09
C LEU A 80 -10.41 -4.35 -4.08
N SER A 81 -11.53 -4.95 -3.69
CA SER A 81 -12.81 -4.25 -3.57
C SER A 81 -12.73 -3.16 -2.51
N LYS A 82 -12.10 -3.44 -1.39
CA LYS A 82 -11.89 -2.44 -0.33
C LYS A 82 -11.01 -1.30 -0.80
N ALA A 83 -9.92 -1.61 -1.49
CA ALA A 83 -9.03 -0.59 -2.03
C ALA A 83 -9.74 0.31 -3.02
N ILE A 84 -10.53 -0.30 -3.91
CA ILE A 84 -11.31 0.45 -4.91
C ILE A 84 -12.35 1.36 -4.26
N SER A 85 -13.01 0.87 -3.20
CA SER A 85 -14.10 1.62 -2.56
C SER A 85 -13.61 2.65 -1.53
N ALA A 86 -12.32 2.71 -1.23
CA ALA A 86 -11.78 3.65 -0.26
C ALA A 86 -11.71 5.05 -0.86
N SER A 87 -12.76 5.84 -0.68
CA SER A 87 -12.86 7.18 -1.26
C SER A 87 -11.71 8.11 -0.88
N THR A 88 -11.14 7.92 0.31
CA THR A 88 -9.97 8.70 0.77
C THR A 88 -8.75 8.51 -0.13
N LEU A 89 -8.64 7.37 -0.81
CA LEU A 89 -7.52 7.07 -1.71
C LEU A 89 -7.80 7.46 -3.16
N GLU A 90 -8.96 8.00 -3.46
CA GLU A 90 -9.27 8.48 -4.81
C GLU A 90 -8.26 9.53 -5.24
N ALA A 91 -7.80 9.44 -6.48
CA ALA A 91 -6.77 10.30 -7.06
C ALA A 91 -5.39 10.18 -6.39
N ALA A 92 -5.17 9.14 -5.59
CA ALA A 92 -3.83 8.89 -5.00
C ALA A 92 -2.88 8.32 -6.05
N ASP A 93 -1.60 8.62 -5.86
CA ASP A 93 -0.51 8.00 -6.62
C ASP A 93 0.12 6.92 -5.75
N VAL A 94 0.08 5.69 -6.19
CA VAL A 94 0.61 4.55 -5.44
C VAL A 94 1.71 3.87 -6.25
N ALA A 95 2.91 3.88 -5.72
CA ALA A 95 4.03 3.13 -6.28
C ALA A 95 4.19 1.83 -5.50
N LEU A 96 4.32 0.72 -6.22
CA LEU A 96 4.48 -0.61 -5.65
C LEU A 96 5.86 -1.14 -5.95
N ILE A 97 6.52 -1.73 -4.98
CA ILE A 97 7.78 -2.46 -5.20
C ILE A 97 7.74 -3.80 -4.49
N GLY A 98 8.35 -4.81 -5.11
CA GLY A 98 8.49 -6.14 -4.49
C GLY A 98 7.31 -7.07 -4.62
N LEU A 99 6.23 -6.67 -5.30
CA LEU A 99 5.09 -7.55 -5.53
C LEU A 99 5.35 -8.50 -6.69
N PRO A 100 4.83 -9.74 -6.63
CA PRO A 100 4.82 -10.60 -7.81
C PRO A 100 4.07 -9.92 -8.97
N PRO A 101 4.48 -10.16 -10.23
CA PRO A 101 3.92 -9.43 -11.39
C PRO A 101 2.40 -9.53 -11.54
N ASP A 102 1.80 -10.67 -11.25
CA ASP A 102 0.35 -10.86 -11.35
C ASP A 102 -0.40 -10.03 -10.29
N HIS A 103 0.12 -9.95 -9.08
CA HIS A 103 -0.45 -9.12 -8.02
C HIS A 103 -0.30 -7.64 -8.34
N ALA A 104 0.87 -7.24 -8.85
CA ALA A 104 1.11 -5.86 -9.24
C ALA A 104 0.16 -5.42 -10.34
N ARG A 105 -0.03 -6.28 -11.34
CA ARG A 105 -0.94 -6.00 -12.46
C ARG A 105 -2.39 -5.86 -11.98
N ALA A 106 -2.83 -6.74 -11.09
CA ALA A 106 -4.19 -6.65 -10.53
C ALA A 106 -4.40 -5.33 -9.79
N ALA A 107 -3.41 -4.88 -9.03
CA ALA A 107 -3.48 -3.61 -8.32
C ALA A 107 -3.52 -2.42 -9.28
N GLU A 108 -2.72 -2.45 -10.34
CA GLU A 108 -2.73 -1.40 -11.36
C GLU A 108 -4.09 -1.28 -12.03
N LEU A 109 -4.69 -2.41 -12.40
CA LEU A 109 -6.02 -2.42 -13.02
C LEU A 109 -7.11 -1.92 -12.07
N ALA A 110 -7.05 -2.32 -10.80
CA ALA A 110 -7.98 -1.83 -9.79
C ALA A 110 -7.89 -0.31 -9.63
N GLY A 111 -6.69 0.23 -9.70
CA GLY A 111 -6.47 1.67 -9.61
C GLY A 111 -7.16 2.46 -10.72
N VAL A 112 -7.20 1.93 -11.93
CA VAL A 112 -7.86 2.59 -13.06
C VAL A 112 -9.34 2.84 -12.78
N VAL A 113 -10.01 1.88 -12.13
CA VAL A 113 -11.44 1.98 -11.82
C VAL A 113 -11.73 3.17 -10.90
N ARG A 114 -10.82 3.50 -9.98
CA ARG A 114 -11.03 4.56 -8.99
C ARG A 114 -10.24 5.83 -9.29
N ASN A 115 -9.74 5.97 -10.50
CA ASN A 115 -8.96 7.14 -10.87
C ASN A 115 -7.71 7.33 -9.99
N MET A 116 -7.17 6.22 -9.50
CA MET A 116 -5.89 6.18 -8.81
C MET A 116 -4.81 5.84 -9.83
N ARG A 117 -3.63 6.40 -9.66
CA ARG A 117 -2.48 5.99 -10.46
C ARG A 117 -1.68 4.99 -9.64
N VAL A 118 -1.72 3.74 -10.04
CA VAL A 118 -1.00 2.65 -9.38
C VAL A 118 0.01 2.09 -10.35
N ARG A 119 1.28 2.03 -9.97
CA ARG A 119 2.33 1.56 -10.84
C ARG A 119 3.36 0.76 -10.06
N HIS A 120 3.83 -0.33 -10.66
CA HIS A 120 4.85 -1.20 -10.10
C HIS A 120 6.24 -0.79 -10.62
N PHE A 121 7.24 -0.84 -9.73
CA PHE A 121 8.62 -0.53 -10.06
C PHE A 121 9.53 -1.64 -9.54
N ASP A 122 10.73 -1.73 -10.13
CA ASP A 122 11.71 -2.74 -9.74
C ASP A 122 12.49 -2.35 -8.48
N ASP A 123 12.60 -1.06 -8.21
CA ASP A 123 13.35 -0.57 -7.06
C ASP A 123 12.74 0.71 -6.48
N ALA A 124 13.18 1.03 -5.26
CA ALA A 124 12.66 2.20 -4.53
C ALA A 124 13.05 3.52 -5.21
N ALA A 125 14.24 3.59 -5.79
CA ALA A 125 14.69 4.83 -6.42
C ALA A 125 13.79 5.24 -7.58
N SER A 126 13.43 4.27 -8.44
CA SER A 126 12.52 4.51 -9.57
C SER A 126 11.13 4.87 -9.08
N ALA A 127 10.65 4.18 -8.05
CA ALA A 127 9.33 4.44 -7.46
C ALA A 127 9.26 5.87 -6.90
N LEU A 128 10.25 6.27 -6.13
CA LEU A 128 10.28 7.60 -5.54
C LEU A 128 10.45 8.71 -6.59
N ALA A 129 11.20 8.44 -7.65
CA ALA A 129 11.33 9.39 -8.74
C ALA A 129 9.95 9.66 -9.39
N TRP A 130 9.16 8.62 -9.56
CA TRP A 130 7.81 8.74 -10.13
C TRP A 130 6.85 9.47 -9.17
N LEU A 131 7.01 9.25 -7.86
CA LEU A 131 6.14 9.87 -6.84
C LEU A 131 6.46 11.34 -6.59
N ARG A 132 7.65 11.82 -6.96
CA ARG A 132 8.03 13.20 -6.70
C ARG A 132 7.12 14.16 -7.46
N PRO A 133 6.71 15.27 -6.81
CA PRO A 133 5.96 16.28 -7.54
C PRO A 133 6.80 16.84 -8.68
N SER A 134 6.15 17.14 -9.79
CA SER A 134 6.80 17.84 -10.90
C SER A 134 7.22 19.23 -10.41
N ALA A 135 8.45 19.59 -10.69
CA ALA A 135 8.98 20.90 -10.31
C ALA A 135 8.30 22.01 -11.13
#